data_ad664290ebd0b4c71d68d7026b63dd03
#
_entry.id   ad664290ebd0b4c71d68d7026b63dd03
#
_cell.length_a   1.000
_cell.length_b   1.000
_cell.length_c   1.000
_cell.angle_alpha   90.00
_cell.angle_beta   90.00
_cell.angle_gamma   90.00
#
_symmetry.space_group_name_H-M   'P 1'
#
loop_
_entity.id
_entity.type
_entity.pdbx_description
1 polymer ?
#
loop_
_entity_poly.entity_id
_entity_poly.type
_entity_poly.pdbx_seq_one_letter_code
_entity_poly.pdbx_strand_id
1 'polypeptide(L)'
;MRASVNRRLSFAALSRLGALDMPRVASGLAIEAAWATAHLVMYPFGLLSTSTRAVADRRRHDLRGLNPEQRGLFHYRVDAAETSIVLVHGIIDNHAIFTVLEYTLRRRGFQTLSTYDYGLLTDSIPGAAARLGEAIEDLSAATGYERIHVIGHSLGGLIARYYVQRMGGDRLVHTLVTLGTPHRGTQLAWSAPLLPLVRQLTPNSSVIHELAEPAPQCHTRFIAFYSDIDHLVVPSRNARIDHPDLNVQNIPVRGIGHLSMPNNGRIAFTITQALRELDPDGTPSRSWGLDS
;
A
#
# COMPACT_ATOMS: atom_id res chain seq x y z
N MET A 1 -10.89 38.22 -41.55
CA MET A 1 -9.95 38.61 -40.49
C MET A 1 -9.77 37.37 -39.58
N ARG A 2 -8.66 36.66 -39.71
CA ARG A 2 -8.31 35.49 -38.86
C ARG A 2 -7.38 35.99 -37.76
N ALA A 3 -7.82 35.95 -36.51
CA ALA A 3 -6.97 36.23 -35.36
C ALA A 3 -6.19 34.96 -34.97
N SER A 4 -4.89 34.97 -35.22
CA SER A 4 -3.94 33.96 -34.76
C SER A 4 -3.66 34.18 -33.27
N VAL A 5 -4.16 33.29 -32.42
CA VAL A 5 -3.81 33.25 -30.99
C VAL A 5 -2.46 32.57 -30.85
N ASN A 6 -1.40 33.37 -30.85
CA ASN A 6 -0.04 32.94 -30.56
C ASN A 6 0.07 32.70 -29.03
N ARG A 7 -0.14 31.48 -28.56
CA ARG A 7 0.19 31.10 -27.19
C ARG A 7 1.72 31.03 -27.02
N ARG A 8 2.31 32.12 -26.67
CA ARG A 8 3.66 32.16 -26.09
C ARG A 8 3.59 31.45 -24.73
N LEU A 9 4.08 30.22 -24.67
CA LEU A 9 4.35 29.55 -23.39
C LEU A 9 5.32 30.45 -22.62
N SER A 10 4.88 30.98 -21.50
CA SER A 10 5.66 31.87 -20.66
C SER A 10 6.90 31.15 -20.16
N PHE A 11 8.07 31.75 -20.32
CA PHE A 11 9.36 31.28 -19.77
C PHE A 11 9.30 31.01 -18.28
N ALA A 12 8.36 31.59 -17.53
CA ALA A 12 8.07 31.35 -16.13
C ALA A 12 7.44 29.97 -15.86
N ALA A 13 6.83 29.31 -16.87
CA ALA A 13 6.33 27.93 -16.74
C ALA A 13 7.45 26.90 -16.88
N LEU A 14 8.48 27.21 -17.69
CA LEU A 14 9.67 26.38 -17.86
C LEU A 14 10.62 26.49 -16.65
N SER A 15 10.70 27.63 -15.99
CA SER A 15 11.53 27.80 -14.79
C SER A 15 10.98 27.07 -13.55
N ARG A 16 9.67 26.76 -13.51
CA ARG A 16 9.09 25.92 -12.45
C ARG A 16 9.34 24.42 -12.64
N LEU A 17 9.70 23.97 -13.85
CA LEU A 17 10.17 22.61 -14.12
C LEU A 17 11.66 22.40 -13.76
N GLY A 18 12.42 23.49 -13.57
CA GLY A 18 13.85 23.45 -13.26
C GLY A 18 14.22 23.28 -11.77
N ALA A 19 13.25 23.13 -10.87
CA ALA A 19 13.49 22.94 -9.45
C ALA A 19 13.34 21.46 -9.01
N LEU A 20 13.37 20.50 -9.92
CA LEU A 20 13.62 19.11 -9.55
C LEU A 20 15.06 19.05 -9.04
N ASP A 21 15.23 18.61 -7.81
CA ASP A 21 16.53 18.32 -7.20
C ASP A 21 17.18 17.18 -8.00
N MET A 22 17.84 17.52 -9.11
CA MET A 22 18.38 16.57 -10.09
C MET A 22 19.23 15.45 -9.45
N PRO A 23 20.06 15.73 -8.42
CA PRO A 23 20.77 14.68 -7.72
C PRO A 23 19.85 13.68 -7.01
N ARG A 24 18.76 14.16 -6.39
CA ARG A 24 17.78 13.28 -5.75
C ARG A 24 17.01 12.43 -6.74
N VAL A 25 16.57 13.01 -7.86
CA VAL A 25 15.88 12.27 -8.93
C VAL A 25 16.81 11.21 -9.51
N ALA A 26 18.07 11.56 -9.82
CA ALA A 26 19.05 10.62 -10.36
C ALA A 26 19.36 9.48 -9.38
N SER A 27 19.55 9.78 -8.09
CA SER A 27 19.76 8.76 -7.06
C SER A 27 18.52 7.89 -6.86
N GLY A 28 17.33 8.48 -6.89
CA GLY A 28 16.07 7.73 -6.81
C GLY A 28 15.89 6.75 -7.95
N LEU A 29 16.16 7.18 -9.19
CA LEU A 29 16.10 6.31 -10.37
C LEU A 29 17.15 5.20 -10.34
N ALA A 30 18.36 5.49 -9.86
CA ALA A 30 19.41 4.48 -9.72
C ALA A 30 19.05 3.41 -8.67
N ILE A 31 18.48 3.82 -7.54
CA ILE A 31 17.96 2.91 -6.50
C ILE A 31 16.81 2.08 -7.05
N GLU A 32 15.89 2.70 -7.81
CA GLU A 32 14.78 2.00 -8.44
C GLU A 32 15.25 0.94 -9.43
N ALA A 33 16.25 1.25 -10.28
CA ALA A 33 16.85 0.29 -11.20
C ALA A 33 17.52 -0.87 -10.45
N ALA A 34 18.20 -0.59 -9.32
CA ALA A 34 18.78 -1.62 -8.47
C ALA A 34 17.71 -2.53 -7.86
N TRP A 35 16.59 -1.97 -7.38
CA TRP A 35 15.47 -2.75 -6.86
C TRP A 35 14.77 -3.56 -7.95
N ALA A 36 14.59 -3.01 -9.15
CA ALA A 36 14.04 -3.75 -10.29
C ALA A 36 14.91 -4.96 -10.63
N THR A 37 16.24 -4.80 -10.61
CA THR A 37 17.18 -5.88 -10.85
C THR A 37 17.15 -6.92 -9.73
N ALA A 38 17.17 -6.48 -8.47
CA ALA A 38 17.06 -7.38 -7.31
C ALA A 38 15.74 -8.16 -7.33
N HIS A 39 14.65 -7.49 -7.67
CA HIS A 39 13.34 -8.11 -7.81
C HIS A 39 13.32 -9.19 -8.89
N LEU A 40 13.87 -8.91 -10.07
CA LEU A 40 13.97 -9.88 -11.16
C LEU A 40 14.77 -11.13 -10.75
N VAL A 41 15.85 -10.96 -9.96
CA VAL A 41 16.68 -12.06 -9.44
C VAL A 41 15.92 -12.84 -8.34
N MET A 42 15.18 -12.16 -7.48
CA MET A 42 14.46 -12.78 -6.35
C MET A 42 13.12 -13.39 -6.76
N TYR A 43 12.55 -12.98 -7.89
CA TYR A 43 11.24 -13.42 -8.36
C TYR A 43 11.06 -14.95 -8.41
N PRO A 44 12.01 -15.75 -8.96
CA PRO A 44 11.87 -17.20 -8.98
C PRO A 44 11.80 -17.83 -7.58
N PHE A 45 12.50 -17.26 -6.60
CA PHE A 45 12.49 -17.77 -5.21
C PHE A 45 11.16 -17.52 -4.52
N GLY A 46 10.47 -16.41 -4.85
CA GLY A 46 9.13 -16.15 -4.38
C GLY A 46 8.08 -17.13 -4.92
N LEU A 47 8.24 -17.61 -6.16
CA LEU A 47 7.34 -18.61 -6.74
C LEU A 47 7.45 -19.99 -6.08
N LEU A 48 8.63 -20.33 -5.49
CA LEU A 48 8.86 -21.61 -4.84
C LEU A 48 8.30 -21.67 -3.42
N SER A 49 7.97 -20.52 -2.83
CA SER A 49 7.46 -20.44 -1.46
C SER A 49 5.95 -20.19 -1.41
N THR A 50 5.17 -20.94 -2.19
CA THR A 50 3.70 -20.92 -2.12
C THR A 50 3.25 -21.53 -0.79
N SER A 51 3.19 -20.72 0.25
CA SER A 51 2.42 -21.06 1.44
C SER A 51 1.86 -19.80 2.06
N THR A 52 0.55 -19.71 2.06
CA THR A 52 -0.22 -18.90 3.01
C THR A 52 0.15 -19.40 4.41
N ARG A 53 1.34 -19.03 4.88
CA ARG A 53 1.72 -19.30 6.26
C ARG A 53 1.14 -18.20 7.12
N ALA A 54 -0.13 -18.37 7.48
CA ALA A 54 -0.60 -17.85 8.73
C ALA A 54 0.18 -18.60 9.82
N VAL A 55 1.38 -18.14 10.15
CA VAL A 55 2.10 -18.62 11.33
C VAL A 55 1.45 -17.93 12.52
N ALA A 56 0.31 -18.45 12.94
CA ALA A 56 -0.17 -18.25 14.28
C ALA A 56 0.82 -18.98 15.21
N ASP A 57 1.94 -18.30 15.52
CA ASP A 57 2.87 -18.81 16.52
C ASP A 57 2.15 -18.76 17.87
N ARG A 58 1.80 -19.94 18.41
CA ARG A 58 1.06 -20.11 19.67
C ARG A 58 1.83 -19.64 20.92
N ARG A 59 3.00 -19.01 20.77
CA ARG A 59 3.79 -18.45 21.87
C ARG A 59 3.40 -17.02 22.20
N ARG A 60 2.10 -16.77 22.36
CA ARG A 60 1.55 -15.41 22.49
C ARG A 60 2.05 -14.57 23.67
N HIS A 61 2.78 -15.17 24.64
CA HIS A 61 3.18 -14.45 25.86
C HIS A 61 4.64 -14.69 26.28
N ASP A 62 5.47 -15.30 25.44
CA ASP A 62 6.88 -15.48 25.76
C ASP A 62 7.68 -14.23 25.36
N LEU A 63 7.92 -13.33 26.32
CA LEU A 63 8.73 -12.12 26.13
C LEU A 63 10.23 -12.41 26.08
N ARG A 64 10.65 -13.67 26.24
CA ARG A 64 12.04 -14.07 26.18
C ARG A 64 12.56 -13.98 24.76
N GLY A 65 13.69 -13.30 24.59
CA GLY A 65 14.28 -13.09 23.25
C GLY A 65 13.79 -11.86 22.51
N LEU A 66 12.76 -11.16 22.99
CA LEU A 66 12.32 -9.90 22.41
C LEU A 66 13.32 -8.77 22.72
N ASN A 67 13.58 -7.91 21.73
CA ASN A 67 14.39 -6.70 21.96
C ASN A 67 13.61 -5.67 22.81
N PRO A 68 14.29 -4.61 23.34
CA PRO A 68 13.63 -3.61 24.19
C PRO A 68 12.43 -2.91 23.52
N GLU A 69 12.49 -2.65 22.21
CA GLU A 69 11.39 -2.00 21.46
C GLU A 69 10.17 -2.92 21.36
N GLN A 70 10.40 -4.21 21.10
CA GLN A 70 9.36 -5.23 21.05
C GLN A 70 8.69 -5.40 22.41
N ARG A 71 9.50 -5.50 23.49
CA ARG A 71 8.98 -5.55 24.86
C ARG A 71 8.19 -4.30 25.22
N GLY A 72 8.66 -3.12 24.80
CA GLY A 72 7.97 -1.85 25.03
C GLY A 72 6.58 -1.83 24.35
N LEU A 73 6.47 -2.30 23.14
CA LEU A 73 5.16 -2.38 22.47
C LEU A 73 4.20 -3.30 23.21
N PHE A 74 4.65 -4.50 23.61
CA PHE A 74 3.84 -5.43 24.41
C PHE A 74 3.42 -4.88 25.78
N HIS A 75 4.26 -4.09 26.44
CA HIS A 75 3.92 -3.53 27.74
C HIS A 75 2.93 -2.36 27.68
N TYR A 76 3.00 -1.55 26.61
CA TYR A 76 2.21 -0.32 26.50
C TYR A 76 1.05 -0.39 25.53
N ARG A 77 1.10 -1.29 24.52
CA ARG A 77 0.11 -1.43 23.46
C ARG A 77 0.02 -2.90 22.99
N VAL A 78 -0.44 -3.77 23.86
CA VAL A 78 -0.60 -5.21 23.56
C VAL A 78 -1.46 -5.42 22.33
N ASP A 79 -2.60 -4.73 22.27
CA ASP A 79 -3.56 -4.83 21.16
C ASP A 79 -2.93 -4.48 19.80
N ALA A 80 -2.10 -3.42 19.76
CA ALA A 80 -1.39 -3.05 18.55
C ALA A 80 -0.32 -4.07 18.14
N ALA A 81 0.39 -4.68 19.11
CA ALA A 81 1.41 -5.68 18.85
C ALA A 81 0.83 -7.00 18.31
N GLU A 82 -0.36 -7.34 18.76
CA GLU A 82 -1.06 -8.58 18.41
C GLU A 82 -1.93 -8.43 17.15
N THR A 83 -2.29 -7.21 16.74
CA THR A 83 -3.09 -6.98 15.54
C THR A 83 -2.41 -7.57 14.32
N SER A 84 -3.15 -8.40 13.59
CA SER A 84 -2.65 -9.06 12.38
C SER A 84 -2.45 -8.07 11.25
N ILE A 85 -1.35 -8.24 10.49
CA ILE A 85 -1.05 -7.43 9.30
C ILE A 85 -1.02 -8.34 8.08
N VAL A 86 -1.81 -8.03 7.06
CA VAL A 86 -1.81 -8.71 5.77
C VAL A 86 -1.10 -7.85 4.73
N LEU A 87 -0.11 -8.42 4.04
CA LEU A 87 0.65 -7.77 2.98
C LEU A 87 0.16 -8.27 1.62
N VAL A 88 -0.14 -7.35 0.70
CA VAL A 88 -0.70 -7.66 -0.64
C VAL A 88 0.20 -7.04 -1.71
N HIS A 89 0.86 -7.88 -2.50
CA HIS A 89 1.88 -7.46 -3.49
C HIS A 89 1.29 -6.86 -4.78
N GLY A 90 2.16 -6.33 -5.66
CA GLY A 90 1.80 -5.74 -6.96
C GLY A 90 1.61 -6.77 -8.08
N ILE A 91 1.39 -6.29 -9.33
CA ILE A 91 0.94 -7.13 -10.46
C ILE A 91 1.98 -8.16 -10.94
N ILE A 92 3.26 -7.83 -10.90
CA ILE A 92 4.37 -8.71 -11.34
C ILE A 92 5.24 -9.09 -10.15
N ASP A 93 4.74 -8.85 -8.95
CA ASP A 93 5.42 -9.07 -7.70
C ASP A 93 5.05 -10.42 -7.08
N ASN A 94 5.76 -10.74 -6.02
CA ASN A 94 5.40 -11.74 -5.04
C ASN A 94 5.77 -11.21 -3.64
N HIS A 95 5.53 -12.00 -2.62
CA HIS A 95 5.80 -11.60 -1.24
C HIS A 95 7.24 -11.12 -0.96
N ALA A 96 8.24 -11.46 -1.81
CA ALA A 96 9.62 -11.05 -1.61
C ALA A 96 9.81 -9.52 -1.63
N ILE A 97 8.91 -8.75 -2.27
CA ILE A 97 8.96 -7.28 -2.27
C ILE A 97 8.83 -6.69 -0.87
N PHE A 98 8.24 -7.42 0.09
CA PHE A 98 8.01 -6.96 1.45
C PHE A 98 9.10 -7.36 2.45
N THR A 99 10.17 -8.03 2.03
CA THR A 99 11.21 -8.58 2.94
C THR A 99 11.74 -7.53 3.94
N VAL A 100 12.05 -6.32 3.48
CA VAL A 100 12.56 -5.24 4.35
C VAL A 100 11.46 -4.69 5.24
N LEU A 101 10.25 -4.52 4.70
CA LEU A 101 9.10 -4.06 5.48
C LEU A 101 8.72 -5.06 6.57
N GLU A 102 8.62 -6.35 6.25
CA GLU A 102 8.36 -7.42 7.22
C GLU A 102 9.40 -7.44 8.32
N TYR A 103 10.69 -7.42 7.96
CA TYR A 103 11.77 -7.36 8.93
C TYR A 103 11.63 -6.15 9.87
N THR A 104 11.30 -4.98 9.31
CA THR A 104 11.14 -3.76 10.10
C THR A 104 9.95 -3.86 11.04
N LEU A 105 8.79 -4.33 10.55
CA LEU A 105 7.58 -4.51 11.35
C LEU A 105 7.82 -5.51 12.50
N ARG A 106 8.45 -6.65 12.21
CA ARG A 106 8.80 -7.66 13.25
C ARG A 106 9.75 -7.08 14.30
N ARG A 107 10.79 -6.35 13.87
CA ARG A 107 11.71 -5.69 14.82
C ARG A 107 11.01 -4.64 15.70
N ARG A 108 9.93 -4.05 15.22
CA ARG A 108 9.13 -3.05 15.94
C ARG A 108 8.03 -3.65 16.80
N GLY A 109 7.88 -4.97 16.83
CA GLY A 109 7.00 -5.68 17.76
C GLY A 109 5.74 -6.27 17.15
N PHE A 110 5.46 -6.07 15.86
CA PHE A 110 4.35 -6.71 15.18
C PHE A 110 4.68 -8.19 14.94
N GLN A 111 3.91 -9.09 15.54
CA GLN A 111 4.21 -10.51 15.52
C GLN A 111 3.45 -11.26 14.43
N THR A 112 2.21 -10.91 14.18
CA THR A 112 1.33 -11.61 13.25
C THR A 112 1.34 -10.91 11.90
N LEU A 113 2.26 -11.35 11.02
CA LEU A 113 2.33 -10.89 9.63
C LEU A 113 2.05 -12.07 8.71
N SER A 114 1.17 -11.86 7.73
CA SER A 114 0.88 -12.79 6.64
C SER A 114 0.98 -12.07 5.30
N THR A 115 1.33 -12.80 4.26
CA THR A 115 1.29 -12.31 2.88
C THR A 115 0.16 -12.99 2.14
N TYR A 116 -0.54 -12.21 1.34
CA TYR A 116 -1.58 -12.72 0.46
C TYR A 116 -1.08 -12.69 -0.99
N ASP A 117 -1.09 -13.85 -1.62
CA ASP A 117 -0.73 -14.05 -3.01
C ASP A 117 -2.00 -14.38 -3.82
N TYR A 118 -2.38 -13.48 -4.71
CA TYR A 118 -3.57 -13.66 -5.56
C TYR A 118 -3.29 -14.46 -6.84
N GLY A 119 -2.04 -14.91 -7.05
CA GLY A 119 -1.62 -15.74 -8.17
C GLY A 119 -1.54 -15.00 -9.51
N LEU A 120 -0.66 -15.50 -10.39
CA LEU A 120 -0.40 -14.93 -11.71
C LEU A 120 -1.57 -15.04 -12.69
N LEU A 121 -2.49 -15.98 -12.46
CA LEU A 121 -3.66 -16.23 -13.33
C LEU A 121 -4.87 -15.36 -12.94
N THR A 122 -4.69 -14.40 -12.05
CA THR A 122 -5.77 -13.47 -11.68
C THR A 122 -6.07 -12.53 -12.85
N ASP A 123 -7.31 -12.51 -13.28
CA ASP A 123 -7.81 -11.71 -14.40
C ASP A 123 -8.72 -10.55 -13.96
N SER A 124 -9.09 -10.50 -12.68
CA SER A 124 -10.10 -9.59 -12.15
C SER A 124 -9.73 -9.05 -10.77
N ILE A 125 -9.76 -7.71 -10.63
CA ILE A 125 -9.58 -7.03 -9.34
C ILE A 125 -10.70 -7.41 -8.36
N PRO A 126 -12.00 -7.37 -8.74
CA PRO A 126 -13.07 -7.84 -7.86
C PRO A 126 -12.90 -9.29 -7.43
N GLY A 127 -12.51 -10.19 -8.34
CA GLY A 127 -12.27 -11.59 -8.02
C GLY A 127 -11.10 -11.80 -7.05
N ALA A 128 -10.00 -11.04 -7.22
CA ALA A 128 -8.90 -11.06 -6.27
C ALA A 128 -9.30 -10.47 -4.91
N ALA A 129 -10.12 -9.43 -4.90
CA ALA A 129 -10.62 -8.79 -3.69
C ALA A 129 -11.56 -9.72 -2.89
N ALA A 130 -12.40 -10.50 -3.56
CA ALA A 130 -13.25 -11.50 -2.90
C ALA A 130 -12.40 -12.58 -2.20
N ARG A 131 -11.41 -13.15 -2.90
CA ARG A 131 -10.49 -14.13 -2.30
C ARG A 131 -9.63 -13.55 -1.18
N LEU A 132 -9.23 -12.26 -1.28
CA LEU A 132 -8.56 -11.57 -0.18
C LEU A 132 -9.50 -11.48 1.05
N GLY A 133 -10.78 -11.22 0.82
CA GLY A 133 -11.80 -11.21 1.86
C GLY A 133 -11.89 -12.54 2.59
N GLU A 134 -12.00 -13.65 1.87
CA GLU A 134 -11.98 -15.00 2.43
C GLU A 134 -10.73 -15.24 3.30
N ALA A 135 -9.55 -14.89 2.79
CA ALA A 135 -8.30 -15.04 3.53
C ALA A 135 -8.24 -14.19 4.81
N ILE A 136 -8.82 -12.99 4.79
CA ILE A 136 -8.90 -12.11 5.95
C ILE A 136 -9.90 -12.65 6.98
N GLU A 137 -11.05 -13.16 6.55
CA GLU A 137 -12.04 -13.80 7.41
C GLU A 137 -11.49 -15.05 8.07
N ASP A 138 -10.78 -15.90 7.33
CA ASP A 138 -10.09 -17.08 7.86
C ASP A 138 -9.02 -16.69 8.90
N LEU A 139 -8.25 -15.64 8.63
CA LEU A 139 -7.25 -15.12 9.56
C LEU A 139 -7.90 -14.59 10.84
N SER A 140 -9.00 -13.85 10.72
CA SER A 140 -9.78 -13.34 11.86
C SER A 140 -10.33 -14.50 12.70
N ALA A 141 -10.92 -15.50 12.07
CA ALA A 141 -11.45 -16.69 12.74
C ALA A 141 -10.34 -17.49 13.45
N ALA A 142 -9.19 -17.65 12.81
CA ALA A 142 -8.06 -18.41 13.37
C ALA A 142 -7.36 -17.70 14.53
N THR A 143 -7.32 -16.37 14.52
CA THR A 143 -6.62 -15.56 15.54
C THR A 143 -7.56 -15.04 16.63
N GLY A 144 -8.85 -14.94 16.35
CA GLY A 144 -9.85 -14.31 17.22
C GLY A 144 -9.77 -12.78 17.24
N TYR A 145 -9.00 -12.17 16.30
CA TYR A 145 -8.92 -10.72 16.18
C TYR A 145 -9.96 -10.19 15.22
N GLU A 146 -10.76 -9.25 15.69
CA GLU A 146 -11.81 -8.58 14.91
C GLU A 146 -11.26 -7.42 14.08
N ARG A 147 -9.98 -7.07 14.25
CA ARG A 147 -9.33 -5.94 13.57
C ARG A 147 -8.03 -6.37 12.94
N ILE A 148 -7.86 -6.05 11.67
CA ILE A 148 -6.72 -6.42 10.85
C ILE A 148 -6.19 -5.17 10.14
N HIS A 149 -4.89 -5.05 10.01
CA HIS A 149 -4.27 -4.07 9.14
C HIS A 149 -3.93 -4.70 7.80
N VAL A 150 -4.11 -3.95 6.73
CA VAL A 150 -3.70 -4.37 5.38
C VAL A 150 -2.70 -3.37 4.84
N ILE A 151 -1.60 -3.87 4.25
CA ILE A 151 -0.61 -3.05 3.54
C ILE A 151 -0.54 -3.57 2.11
N GLY A 152 -0.97 -2.75 1.16
CA GLY A 152 -0.99 -3.10 -0.27
C GLY A 152 0.04 -2.30 -1.06
N HIS A 153 0.82 -2.97 -1.91
CA HIS A 153 1.69 -2.33 -2.88
C HIS A 153 1.06 -2.33 -4.27
N SER A 154 1.10 -1.20 -4.97
CA SER A 154 0.66 -1.10 -6.36
C SER A 154 -0.77 -1.67 -6.56
N LEU A 155 -0.95 -2.65 -7.44
CA LEU A 155 -2.22 -3.36 -7.66
C LEU A 155 -2.79 -3.97 -6.37
N GLY A 156 -1.94 -4.51 -5.48
CA GLY A 156 -2.39 -5.10 -4.23
C GLY A 156 -3.13 -4.11 -3.32
N GLY A 157 -2.72 -2.84 -3.34
CA GLY A 157 -3.45 -1.78 -2.64
C GLY A 157 -4.81 -1.48 -3.26
N LEU A 158 -4.96 -1.64 -4.59
CA LEU A 158 -6.24 -1.44 -5.27
C LEU A 158 -7.20 -2.61 -5.00
N ILE A 159 -6.69 -3.85 -4.99
CA ILE A 159 -7.43 -5.06 -4.59
C ILE A 159 -7.95 -4.91 -3.15
N ALA A 160 -7.08 -4.53 -2.23
CA ALA A 160 -7.46 -4.33 -0.83
C ALA A 160 -8.47 -3.20 -0.65
N ARG A 161 -8.29 -2.06 -1.37
CA ARG A 161 -9.27 -0.97 -1.35
C ARG A 161 -10.62 -1.42 -1.88
N TYR A 162 -10.66 -2.20 -2.95
CA TYR A 162 -11.91 -2.70 -3.51
C TYR A 162 -12.64 -3.60 -2.51
N TYR A 163 -11.95 -4.53 -1.87
CA TYR A 163 -12.50 -5.35 -0.79
C TYR A 163 -13.10 -4.50 0.34
N VAL A 164 -12.31 -3.56 0.86
CA VAL A 164 -12.72 -2.70 1.97
C VAL A 164 -13.94 -1.84 1.61
N GLN A 165 -13.88 -1.16 0.47
CA GLN A 165 -14.86 -0.14 0.09
C GLN A 165 -16.13 -0.69 -0.54
N ARG A 166 -16.05 -1.87 -1.22
CA ARG A 166 -17.15 -2.42 -2.04
C ARG A 166 -17.67 -3.77 -1.59
N MET A 167 -16.93 -4.48 -0.74
CA MET A 167 -17.29 -5.84 -0.31
C MET A 167 -17.48 -5.96 1.21
N GLY A 168 -17.60 -4.83 1.91
CA GLY A 168 -17.82 -4.80 3.36
C GLY A 168 -16.61 -5.21 4.19
N GLY A 169 -15.41 -5.14 3.61
CA GLY A 169 -14.16 -5.46 4.30
C GLY A 169 -13.80 -4.48 5.41
N ASP A 170 -14.43 -3.30 5.44
CA ASP A 170 -14.27 -2.30 6.50
C ASP A 170 -14.66 -2.82 7.89
N ARG A 171 -15.48 -3.87 7.97
CA ARG A 171 -15.83 -4.54 9.24
C ARG A 171 -14.61 -5.16 9.93
N LEU A 172 -13.64 -5.67 9.16
CA LEU A 172 -12.43 -6.34 9.65
C LEU A 172 -11.17 -5.51 9.44
N VAL A 173 -11.10 -4.73 8.35
CA VAL A 173 -9.92 -3.93 8.02
C VAL A 173 -9.97 -2.58 8.72
N HIS A 174 -9.23 -2.46 9.81
CA HIS A 174 -9.13 -1.25 10.60
C HIS A 174 -8.32 -0.15 9.89
N THR A 175 -7.15 -0.51 9.33
CA THR A 175 -6.30 0.43 8.59
C THR A 175 -5.82 -0.23 7.29
N LEU A 176 -5.99 0.49 6.19
CA LEU A 176 -5.42 0.13 4.90
C LEU A 176 -4.30 1.12 4.53
N VAL A 177 -3.07 0.62 4.48
CA VAL A 177 -1.92 1.36 3.98
C VAL A 177 -1.69 0.99 2.52
N THR A 178 -1.49 1.96 1.65
CA THR A 178 -1.19 1.74 0.24
C THR A 178 0.11 2.41 -0.18
N LEU A 179 0.91 1.71 -0.97
CA LEU A 179 2.22 2.13 -1.45
C LEU A 179 2.19 2.20 -2.97
N GLY A 180 2.23 3.39 -3.56
CA GLY A 180 2.21 3.58 -5.02
C GLY A 180 0.99 2.94 -5.71
N THR A 181 -0.15 2.89 -5.06
CA THR A 181 -1.37 2.27 -5.62
C THR A 181 -2.06 3.21 -6.59
N PRO A 182 -2.41 2.78 -7.81
CA PRO A 182 -3.09 3.61 -8.80
C PRO A 182 -4.59 3.77 -8.46
N HIS A 183 -4.91 4.52 -7.41
CA HIS A 183 -6.29 4.70 -6.90
C HIS A 183 -7.25 5.34 -7.89
N ARG A 184 -6.71 6.07 -8.88
CA ARG A 184 -7.45 6.69 -10.00
C ARG A 184 -7.00 6.14 -11.35
N GLY A 185 -6.43 4.92 -11.33
CA GLY A 185 -5.84 4.29 -12.50
C GLY A 185 -4.51 4.90 -12.93
N THR A 186 -3.88 4.31 -13.95
CA THR A 186 -2.66 4.80 -14.56
C THR A 186 -2.76 4.82 -16.09
N GLN A 187 -2.26 5.88 -16.71
CA GLN A 187 -2.19 5.98 -18.18
C GLN A 187 -1.26 4.93 -18.77
N LEU A 188 -0.27 4.45 -18.01
CA LEU A 188 0.61 3.38 -18.47
C LEU A 188 -0.17 2.09 -18.80
N ALA A 189 -1.31 1.85 -18.17
CA ALA A 189 -2.15 0.67 -18.45
C ALA A 189 -2.68 0.62 -19.90
N TRP A 190 -2.73 1.74 -20.60
CA TRP A 190 -3.11 1.75 -22.03
C TRP A 190 -2.06 1.10 -22.94
N SER A 191 -0.82 0.91 -22.48
CA SER A 191 0.24 0.24 -23.26
C SER A 191 0.08 -1.27 -23.37
N ALA A 192 -0.74 -1.90 -22.49
CA ALA A 192 -0.98 -3.35 -22.47
C ALA A 192 -2.48 -3.70 -22.39
N PRO A 193 -3.31 -3.25 -23.35
CA PRO A 193 -4.77 -3.36 -23.29
C PRO A 193 -5.30 -4.80 -23.42
N LEU A 194 -4.47 -5.72 -23.88
CA LEU A 194 -4.83 -7.13 -24.05
C LEU A 194 -4.80 -7.93 -22.74
N LEU A 195 -4.16 -7.39 -21.68
CA LEU A 195 -4.12 -8.04 -20.38
C LEU A 195 -5.35 -7.60 -19.56
N PRO A 196 -6.29 -8.52 -19.23
CA PRO A 196 -7.55 -8.18 -18.57
C PRO A 196 -7.35 -7.41 -17.27
N LEU A 197 -6.38 -7.83 -16.46
CA LEU A 197 -6.06 -7.19 -15.18
C LEU A 197 -5.47 -5.78 -15.36
N VAL A 198 -4.57 -5.60 -16.34
CA VAL A 198 -3.99 -4.28 -16.65
C VAL A 198 -5.04 -3.30 -17.17
N ARG A 199 -5.98 -3.78 -17.98
CA ARG A 199 -7.09 -2.95 -18.48
C ARG A 199 -7.94 -2.37 -17.35
N GLN A 200 -8.08 -3.09 -16.24
CA GLN A 200 -8.81 -2.60 -15.07
C GLN A 200 -8.04 -1.49 -14.31
N LEU A 201 -6.76 -1.30 -14.60
CA LEU A 201 -5.95 -0.19 -14.07
C LEU A 201 -6.04 1.09 -14.91
N THR A 202 -6.77 1.09 -16.02
CA THR A 202 -6.96 2.33 -16.79
C THR A 202 -7.84 3.31 -16.02
N PRO A 203 -7.63 4.64 -16.17
CA PRO A 203 -8.39 5.65 -15.42
C PRO A 203 -9.91 5.60 -15.62
N ASN A 204 -10.38 5.03 -16.73
CA ASN A 204 -11.80 4.93 -17.07
C ASN A 204 -12.36 3.51 -16.93
N SER A 205 -11.68 2.64 -16.21
CA SER A 205 -12.19 1.27 -15.98
C SER A 205 -13.40 1.27 -15.04
N SER A 206 -14.24 0.21 -15.15
CA SER A 206 -15.37 0.02 -14.23
C SER A 206 -14.93 0.00 -12.77
N VAL A 207 -13.81 -0.65 -12.47
CA VAL A 207 -13.24 -0.73 -11.12
C VAL A 207 -12.94 0.67 -10.56
N ILE A 208 -12.34 1.55 -11.35
CA ILE A 208 -12.04 2.92 -10.92
C ILE A 208 -13.32 3.73 -10.74
N HIS A 209 -14.32 3.54 -11.59
CA HIS A 209 -15.64 4.17 -11.45
C HIS A 209 -16.36 3.70 -10.19
N GLU A 210 -16.41 2.39 -9.94
CA GLU A 210 -17.00 1.81 -8.74
C GLU A 210 -16.35 2.34 -7.46
N LEU A 211 -15.01 2.49 -7.46
CA LEU A 211 -14.26 3.05 -6.33
C LEU A 211 -14.48 4.57 -6.14
N ALA A 212 -15.09 5.26 -7.09
CA ALA A 212 -15.48 6.66 -6.97
C ALA A 212 -16.93 6.85 -6.49
N GLU A 213 -17.73 5.79 -6.46
CA GLU A 213 -19.10 5.84 -5.96
C GLU A 213 -19.15 6.09 -4.44
N PRO A 214 -20.25 6.64 -3.90
CA PRO A 214 -20.42 6.90 -2.46
C PRO A 214 -20.15 5.68 -1.59
N ALA A 215 -19.47 5.88 -0.46
CA ALA A 215 -19.12 4.85 0.52
C ALA A 215 -19.24 5.36 1.98
N PRO A 216 -20.41 5.91 2.39
CA PRO A 216 -20.56 6.57 3.69
C PRO A 216 -20.46 5.60 4.87
N GLN A 217 -20.56 4.30 4.63
CA GLN A 217 -20.44 3.27 5.67
C GLN A 217 -19.01 2.74 5.85
N CYS A 218 -18.06 3.21 5.04
CA CYS A 218 -16.67 2.73 5.11
C CYS A 218 -15.90 3.46 6.22
N HIS A 219 -15.65 2.78 7.32
CA HIS A 219 -14.98 3.33 8.51
C HIS A 219 -13.47 3.07 8.56
N THR A 220 -12.93 2.29 7.63
CA THR A 220 -11.50 2.02 7.54
C THR A 220 -10.69 3.32 7.41
N ARG A 221 -9.57 3.40 8.13
CA ARG A 221 -8.57 4.45 7.95
C ARG A 221 -7.68 4.11 6.76
N PHE A 222 -7.54 5.04 5.82
CA PHE A 222 -6.68 4.90 4.65
C PHE A 222 -5.43 5.77 4.79
N ILE A 223 -4.25 5.18 4.53
CA ILE A 223 -2.97 5.88 4.48
C ILE A 223 -2.34 5.60 3.13
N ALA A 224 -2.31 6.60 2.24
CA ALA A 224 -1.83 6.44 0.87
C ALA A 224 -0.49 7.14 0.67
N PHE A 225 0.58 6.35 0.46
CA PHE A 225 1.89 6.87 0.08
C PHE A 225 1.98 7.02 -1.44
N TYR A 226 2.38 8.20 -1.90
CA TYR A 226 2.57 8.50 -3.31
C TYR A 226 3.88 9.26 -3.55
N SER A 227 4.52 9.03 -4.69
CA SER A 227 5.83 9.61 -5.00
C SER A 227 5.78 10.55 -6.20
N ASP A 228 6.66 11.56 -6.17
CA ASP A 228 6.88 12.50 -7.26
C ASP A 228 7.62 11.87 -8.46
N ILE A 229 8.35 10.78 -8.26
CA ILE A 229 9.09 10.05 -9.30
C ILE A 229 8.52 8.64 -9.58
N ASP A 230 7.28 8.37 -9.17
CA ASP A 230 6.62 7.12 -9.53
C ASP A 230 6.35 7.08 -11.04
N HIS A 231 7.03 6.18 -11.74
CA HIS A 231 6.93 6.03 -13.19
C HIS A 231 5.89 4.99 -13.63
N LEU A 232 5.32 4.22 -12.68
CA LEU A 232 4.28 3.23 -12.98
C LEU A 232 2.87 3.79 -12.74
N VAL A 233 2.70 4.76 -11.85
CA VAL A 233 1.44 5.47 -11.66
C VAL A 233 1.53 6.84 -12.34
N VAL A 234 0.98 6.93 -13.55
CA VAL A 234 1.03 8.14 -14.39
C VAL A 234 -0.38 8.69 -14.60
N PRO A 235 -0.63 9.96 -14.25
CA PRO A 235 0.23 10.84 -13.46
C PRO A 235 0.33 10.39 -11.99
N SER A 236 1.44 10.69 -11.33
CA SER A 236 1.74 10.24 -9.95
C SER A 236 0.67 10.63 -8.91
N ARG A 237 -0.05 11.75 -9.13
CA ARG A 237 -1.19 12.15 -8.29
C ARG A 237 -2.33 11.13 -8.26
N ASN A 238 -2.40 10.20 -9.23
CA ASN A 238 -3.40 9.14 -9.25
C ASN A 238 -3.18 8.07 -8.16
N ALA A 239 -2.03 8.10 -7.49
CA ALA A 239 -1.79 7.28 -6.31
C ALA A 239 -2.36 7.89 -5.01
N ARG A 240 -2.97 9.07 -5.07
CA ARG A 240 -3.74 9.65 -3.96
C ARG A 240 -5.15 9.09 -3.96
N ILE A 241 -5.72 8.97 -2.77
CA ILE A 241 -7.15 8.73 -2.59
C ILE A 241 -7.81 10.10 -2.40
N ASP A 242 -8.71 10.44 -3.32
CA ASP A 242 -9.54 11.65 -3.29
C ASP A 242 -11.00 11.19 -3.29
N HIS A 243 -11.56 10.99 -2.09
CA HIS A 243 -12.92 10.48 -1.91
C HIS A 243 -13.57 11.14 -0.69
N PRO A 244 -14.77 11.74 -0.82
CA PRO A 244 -15.37 12.55 0.24
C PRO A 244 -15.78 11.73 1.48
N ASP A 245 -16.14 10.46 1.30
CA ASP A 245 -16.68 9.65 2.40
C ASP A 245 -15.58 8.86 3.14
N LEU A 246 -14.34 8.81 2.63
CA LEU A 246 -13.29 8.00 3.22
C LEU A 246 -12.40 8.80 4.18
N ASN A 247 -12.03 8.18 5.31
CA ASN A 247 -11.01 8.74 6.21
C ASN A 247 -9.62 8.51 5.63
N VAL A 248 -9.06 9.51 4.94
CA VAL A 248 -7.84 9.38 4.15
C VAL A 248 -6.74 10.32 4.60
N GLN A 249 -5.54 9.76 4.76
CA GLN A 249 -4.28 10.50 4.88
C GLN A 249 -3.40 10.22 3.66
N ASN A 250 -3.19 11.22 2.80
CA ASN A 250 -2.28 11.12 1.66
C ASN A 250 -0.88 11.61 2.07
N ILE A 251 0.13 10.75 2.01
CA ILE A 251 1.52 11.04 2.42
C ILE A 251 2.43 11.12 1.19
N PRO A 252 2.91 12.33 0.83
CA PRO A 252 3.87 12.49 -0.24
C PRO A 252 5.25 11.98 0.18
N VAL A 253 5.89 11.20 -0.68
CA VAL A 253 7.30 10.83 -0.56
C VAL A 253 8.07 11.36 -1.77
N ARG A 254 9.30 11.81 -1.56
CA ARG A 254 10.10 12.45 -2.61
C ARG A 254 11.34 11.64 -2.94
N GLY A 255 11.61 11.48 -4.24
CA GLY A 255 12.81 10.80 -4.72
C GLY A 255 12.83 9.29 -4.42
N ILE A 256 11.66 8.66 -4.20
CA ILE A 256 11.53 7.23 -3.97
C ILE A 256 10.73 6.64 -5.14
N GLY A 257 11.32 5.71 -5.87
CA GLY A 257 10.65 5.05 -6.99
C GLY A 257 9.57 4.05 -6.55
N HIS A 258 8.81 3.56 -7.50
CA HIS A 258 7.66 2.69 -7.27
C HIS A 258 8.03 1.39 -6.52
N LEU A 259 9.03 0.64 -7.02
CA LEU A 259 9.48 -0.63 -6.44
C LEU A 259 10.26 -0.44 -5.13
N SER A 260 10.81 0.76 -4.91
CA SER A 260 11.57 1.10 -3.70
C SER A 260 10.69 1.41 -2.50
N MET A 261 9.39 1.69 -2.69
CA MET A 261 8.50 2.11 -1.58
C MET A 261 8.41 1.06 -0.46
N PRO A 262 8.16 -0.24 -0.74
CA PRO A 262 8.06 -1.25 0.31
C PRO A 262 9.37 -1.49 1.07
N ASN A 263 10.50 -1.12 0.45
CA ASN A 263 11.84 -1.33 1.00
C ASN A 263 12.46 -0.05 1.60
N ASN A 264 11.69 1.03 1.66
CA ASN A 264 12.19 2.30 2.19
C ASN A 264 12.01 2.38 3.71
N GLY A 265 13.11 2.56 4.43
CA GLY A 265 13.12 2.59 5.89
C GLY A 265 12.30 3.74 6.50
N ARG A 266 12.21 4.91 5.84
CA ARG A 266 11.38 6.03 6.32
C ARG A 266 9.89 5.71 6.19
N ILE A 267 9.49 5.11 5.06
CA ILE A 267 8.11 4.66 4.84
C ILE A 267 7.77 3.58 5.87
N ALA A 268 8.62 2.57 6.05
CA ALA A 268 8.42 1.52 7.03
C ALA A 268 8.33 2.05 8.46
N PHE A 269 9.13 3.07 8.82
CA PHE A 269 9.02 3.75 10.10
C PHE A 269 7.68 4.46 10.26
N THR A 270 7.26 5.24 9.27
CA THR A 270 5.98 5.96 9.30
C THR A 270 4.80 5.01 9.41
N ILE A 271 4.81 3.89 8.66
CA ILE A 271 3.80 2.83 8.77
C ILE A 271 3.76 2.30 10.21
N THR A 272 4.92 1.98 10.77
CA THR A 272 5.02 1.46 12.15
C THR A 272 4.39 2.41 13.16
N GLN A 273 4.63 3.71 13.03
CA GLN A 273 4.04 4.71 13.91
C GLN A 273 2.51 4.76 13.73
N ALA A 274 2.04 4.82 12.49
CA ALA A 274 0.63 4.89 12.18
C ALA A 274 -0.18 3.67 12.68
N LEU A 275 0.42 2.47 12.63
CA LEU A 275 -0.23 1.24 13.10
C LEU A 275 -0.19 1.08 14.63
N ARG A 276 0.68 1.82 15.32
CA ARG A 276 0.74 1.84 16.79
C ARG A 276 -0.32 2.74 17.43
N GLU A 277 -0.85 3.70 16.70
CA GLU A 277 -1.79 4.69 17.20
C GLU A 277 -3.22 4.19 17.09
N LEU A 278 -3.65 3.53 18.15
CA LEU A 278 -5.06 3.25 18.41
C LEU A 278 -5.52 4.20 19.52
N ASP A 279 -6.67 4.80 19.38
CA ASP A 279 -7.33 5.51 20.46
C ASP A 279 -7.68 4.53 21.61
N PRO A 280 -7.90 5.01 22.83
CA PRO A 280 -8.20 4.15 23.98
C PRO A 280 -9.41 3.23 23.80
N ASP A 281 -10.34 3.61 22.93
CA ASP A 281 -11.49 2.80 22.52
C ASP A 281 -11.19 1.84 21.38
N GLY A 282 -9.91 1.78 20.94
CA GLY A 282 -9.46 0.99 19.83
C GLY A 282 -9.82 1.56 18.45
N THR A 283 -10.36 2.77 18.38
CA THR A 283 -10.56 3.47 17.09
C THR A 283 -9.26 4.09 16.59
N PRO A 284 -9.08 4.30 15.27
CA PRO A 284 -7.93 5.01 14.75
C PRO A 284 -7.91 6.43 15.29
N SER A 285 -6.77 6.87 15.79
CA SER A 285 -6.58 8.27 16.13
C SER A 285 -6.89 9.15 14.92
N ARG A 286 -7.82 10.10 15.10
CA ARG A 286 -8.24 11.03 14.03
C ARG A 286 -7.24 12.15 13.79
N SER A 287 -6.25 12.30 14.67
CA SER A 287 -5.31 13.41 14.63
C SER A 287 -3.87 12.93 14.63
N TRP A 288 -3.25 12.85 13.46
CA TRP A 288 -1.81 12.96 13.31
C TRP A 288 -1.49 14.43 13.06
N GLY A 289 -1.08 15.11 14.12
CA GLY A 289 -0.46 16.42 14.00
C GLY A 289 0.92 16.26 13.36
N LEU A 290 1.02 16.44 12.05
CA LEU A 290 2.24 16.94 11.42
C LEU A 290 2.16 18.48 11.43
N ASP A 291 1.89 19.05 12.60
CA ASP A 291 2.16 20.44 12.89
C ASP A 291 3.56 20.52 13.51
N SER A 292 4.58 20.64 12.64
CA SER A 292 5.83 21.39 12.85
C SER A 292 6.80 21.15 11.68
#